data_2907fc31e29840789478d50031866b6f
#
_entry.id   2907fc31e29840789478d50031866b6f
#
_cell.length_a   1.000
_cell.length_b   1.000
_cell.length_c   1.000
_cell.angle_alpha   90.00
_cell.angle_beta   90.00
_cell.angle_gamma   90.00
#
_symmetry.space_group_name_H-M   'P 1'
#
loop_
_entity.id
_entity.type
_entity.pdbx_description
1 polymer ?
#
loop_
_entity_poly.entity_id
_entity_poly.type
_entity_poly.pdbx_seq_one_letter_code
_entity_poly.pdbx_strand_id
1 'polypeptide(L)'
;MDKNLLYKYFKGEASPSERKAVRTWVEASADHYDEYIRERKLFDASLLLSPREVRSPLKARLLRLGRMAAAAAAVFALGVLFQHLNTRPEEGLMQRIIVPMGQRVNLQLADGTDVWLNSGSEFTYSTTFSKSDRRVTLDGEGYFKVAKDARHPFRIETACAAVEVLGTEFDLAASCSTGDFRTSLVEGSVRIEAGDVWTVLKPNESATLHDGTFVISEITD
;
A
#
# COMPACT_ATOMS: atom_id res chain seq x y z
N MET A 1 23.21 23.43 -72.49
CA MET A 1 22.27 22.35 -72.09
C MET A 1 21.62 22.69 -70.78
N ASP A 2 20.32 22.26 -70.54
CA ASP A 2 19.71 22.47 -69.23
C ASP A 2 20.43 21.61 -68.17
N LYS A 3 20.87 22.27 -67.10
CA LYS A 3 21.57 21.58 -65.98
C LYS A 3 20.71 20.55 -65.30
N ASN A 4 19.39 20.81 -65.16
CA ASN A 4 18.46 19.89 -64.57
C ASN A 4 18.38 18.58 -65.38
N LEU A 5 18.47 18.65 -66.70
CA LEU A 5 18.47 17.47 -67.55
C LEU A 5 19.77 16.67 -67.41
N LEU A 6 20.92 17.35 -67.26
CA LEU A 6 22.19 16.68 -66.97
C LEU A 6 22.21 15.97 -65.62
N TYR A 7 21.69 16.62 -64.56
CA TYR A 7 21.58 15.99 -63.23
C TYR A 7 20.61 14.80 -63.24
N LYS A 8 19.48 14.91 -63.97
CA LYS A 8 18.53 13.79 -64.14
C LYS A 8 19.19 12.61 -64.90
N TYR A 9 20.02 12.94 -65.88
CA TYR A 9 20.85 11.93 -66.62
C TYR A 9 21.85 11.27 -65.69
N PHE A 10 22.55 12.02 -64.85
CA PHE A 10 23.55 11.49 -63.90
C PHE A 10 22.93 10.62 -62.82
N LYS A 11 21.71 10.90 -62.41
CA LYS A 11 20.92 10.07 -61.49
C LYS A 11 20.38 8.80 -62.13
N GLY A 12 20.41 8.70 -63.48
CA GLY A 12 19.79 7.58 -64.19
C GLY A 12 18.29 7.68 -64.39
N GLU A 13 17.71 8.81 -64.03
CA GLU A 13 16.26 9.08 -64.08
C GLU A 13 15.79 9.65 -65.44
N ALA A 14 16.70 9.87 -66.39
CA ALA A 14 16.38 10.39 -67.70
C ALA A 14 15.71 9.35 -68.61
N SER A 15 14.64 9.79 -69.31
CA SER A 15 13.91 8.99 -70.32
C SER A 15 14.79 8.62 -71.52
N PRO A 16 14.45 7.61 -72.31
CA PRO A 16 15.22 7.24 -73.51
C PRO A 16 15.44 8.36 -74.49
N SER A 17 14.45 9.25 -74.70
CA SER A 17 14.55 10.44 -75.52
C SER A 17 15.51 11.49 -74.97
N GLU A 18 15.45 11.74 -73.68
CA GLU A 18 16.34 12.68 -72.94
C GLU A 18 17.80 12.18 -72.97
N ARG A 19 18.04 10.86 -72.79
CA ARG A 19 19.38 10.27 -72.89
C ARG A 19 19.99 10.42 -74.30
N LYS A 20 19.16 10.26 -75.32
CA LYS A 20 19.59 10.49 -76.71
C LYS A 20 19.97 11.97 -76.94
N ALA A 21 19.14 12.91 -76.45
CA ALA A 21 19.42 14.34 -76.55
C ALA A 21 20.72 14.74 -75.86
N VAL A 22 21.00 14.21 -74.65
CA VAL A 22 22.25 14.46 -73.93
C VAL A 22 23.45 13.92 -74.73
N ARG A 23 23.40 12.70 -75.27
CA ARG A 23 24.47 12.14 -76.09
C ARG A 23 24.77 12.93 -77.34
N THR A 24 23.74 13.27 -78.12
CA THR A 24 23.88 14.08 -79.33
C THR A 24 24.47 15.44 -79.03
N TRP A 25 24.09 16.06 -77.90
CA TRP A 25 24.61 17.37 -77.47
C TRP A 25 26.09 17.26 -77.07
N VAL A 26 26.51 16.22 -76.33
CA VAL A 26 27.89 15.97 -75.93
C VAL A 26 28.80 15.73 -77.14
N GLU A 27 28.28 14.98 -78.14
CA GLU A 27 29.04 14.62 -79.38
C GLU A 27 29.12 15.78 -80.36
N ALA A 28 28.29 16.85 -80.19
CA ALA A 28 28.24 17.94 -81.14
C ALA A 28 29.43 18.93 -81.05
N SER A 29 30.14 19.03 -79.91
CA SER A 29 31.27 19.99 -79.77
C SER A 29 32.17 19.52 -78.60
N ALA A 30 33.51 19.79 -78.69
CA ALA A 30 34.46 19.59 -77.61
C ALA A 30 34.10 20.47 -76.37
N ASP A 31 33.60 21.69 -76.58
CA ASP A 31 33.17 22.59 -75.51
C ASP A 31 31.98 21.97 -74.67
N HIS A 32 31.07 21.27 -75.36
CA HIS A 32 29.97 20.56 -74.71
C HIS A 32 30.45 19.39 -73.90
N TYR A 33 31.43 18.67 -74.37
CA TYR A 33 32.07 17.60 -73.62
C TYR A 33 32.76 18.09 -72.34
N ASP A 34 33.47 19.21 -72.42
CA ASP A 34 34.12 19.82 -71.25
C ASP A 34 33.10 20.34 -70.24
N GLU A 35 31.96 20.94 -70.70
CA GLU A 35 30.85 21.31 -69.81
C GLU A 35 30.23 20.11 -69.15
N TYR A 36 30.00 18.98 -69.88
CA TYR A 36 29.49 17.72 -69.33
C TYR A 36 30.39 17.16 -68.24
N ILE A 37 31.73 17.11 -68.48
CA ILE A 37 32.69 16.62 -67.49
C ILE A 37 32.72 17.52 -66.25
N ARG A 38 32.64 18.81 -66.40
CA ARG A 38 32.59 19.80 -65.31
C ARG A 38 31.34 19.58 -64.42
N GLU A 39 30.19 19.49 -65.03
CA GLU A 39 28.93 19.26 -64.31
C GLU A 39 28.88 17.88 -63.67
N ARG A 40 29.45 16.85 -64.29
CA ARG A 40 29.60 15.52 -63.74
C ARG A 40 30.45 15.52 -62.46
N LYS A 41 31.59 16.19 -62.47
CA LYS A 41 32.45 16.32 -61.27
C LYS A 41 31.74 17.05 -60.14
N LEU A 42 30.97 18.09 -60.44
CA LEU A 42 30.18 18.79 -59.43
C LEU A 42 29.08 17.89 -58.83
N PHE A 43 28.43 17.10 -59.67
CA PHE A 43 27.42 16.14 -59.23
C PHE A 43 28.04 15.08 -58.31
N ASP A 44 29.15 14.47 -58.70
CA ASP A 44 29.84 13.45 -57.88
C ASP A 44 30.34 14.03 -56.55
N ALA A 45 30.85 15.29 -56.57
CA ALA A 45 31.20 15.98 -55.32
C ALA A 45 29.99 16.22 -54.40
N SER A 46 28.81 16.54 -54.98
CA SER A 46 27.59 16.71 -54.19
C SER A 46 27.11 15.43 -53.50
N LEU A 47 27.36 14.27 -54.12
CA LEU A 47 27.06 12.96 -53.51
C LEU A 47 27.97 12.65 -52.32
N LEU A 48 29.25 13.07 -52.37
CA LEU A 48 30.19 12.90 -51.25
C LEU A 48 29.87 13.82 -50.05
N LEU A 49 29.29 15.00 -50.32
CA LEU A 49 28.94 16.01 -49.32
C LEU A 49 27.56 15.77 -48.69
N SER A 50 26.75 14.85 -49.21
CA SER A 50 25.48 14.50 -48.64
C SER A 50 25.68 13.90 -47.23
N PRO A 51 25.15 14.51 -46.17
CA PRO A 51 25.28 13.97 -44.81
C PRO A 51 24.59 12.62 -44.77
N ARG A 52 25.37 11.55 -44.64
CA ARG A 52 24.85 10.21 -44.37
C ARG A 52 24.26 10.26 -42.98
N GLU A 53 22.95 10.25 -42.85
CA GLU A 53 22.30 10.12 -41.55
C GLU A 53 22.79 8.81 -40.89
N VAL A 54 23.83 8.93 -40.10
CA VAL A 54 24.28 7.83 -39.21
C VAL A 54 23.26 7.75 -38.08
N ARG A 55 22.22 6.98 -38.29
CA ARG A 55 21.31 6.58 -37.20
C ARG A 55 22.14 5.82 -36.19
N SER A 56 22.53 6.51 -35.12
CA SER A 56 23.36 5.91 -34.06
C SER A 56 22.61 4.74 -33.42
N PRO A 57 23.13 3.52 -33.48
CA PRO A 57 22.47 2.34 -32.88
C PRO A 57 22.36 2.45 -31.35
N LEU A 58 23.11 3.37 -30.73
CA LEU A 58 23.07 3.70 -29.32
C LEU A 58 21.71 4.25 -28.86
N LYS A 59 21.09 5.16 -29.63
CA LYS A 59 19.76 5.69 -29.27
C LYS A 59 18.68 4.61 -29.27
N ALA A 60 18.73 3.67 -30.21
CA ALA A 60 17.78 2.56 -30.29
C ALA A 60 17.99 1.54 -29.16
N ARG A 61 19.25 1.31 -28.72
CA ARG A 61 19.56 0.44 -27.57
C ARG A 61 19.14 1.07 -26.26
N LEU A 62 19.37 2.36 -26.04
CA LEU A 62 18.93 3.10 -24.85
C LEU A 62 17.41 3.13 -24.73
N LEU A 63 16.67 3.31 -25.83
CA LEU A 63 15.21 3.26 -25.84
C LEU A 63 14.68 1.86 -25.51
N ARG A 64 15.34 0.78 -25.97
CA ARG A 64 14.95 -0.59 -25.62
C ARG A 64 15.23 -0.90 -24.15
N LEU A 65 16.39 -0.49 -23.62
CA LEU A 65 16.72 -0.63 -22.20
C LEU A 65 15.77 0.15 -21.31
N GLY A 66 15.41 1.38 -21.69
CA GLY A 66 14.41 2.18 -20.98
C GLY A 66 13.03 1.54 -20.94
N ARG A 67 12.58 0.94 -22.07
CA ARG A 67 11.30 0.19 -22.12
C ARG A 67 11.32 -1.06 -21.26
N MET A 68 12.42 -1.80 -21.23
CA MET A 68 12.57 -2.99 -20.37
C MET A 68 12.59 -2.60 -18.89
N ALA A 69 13.30 -1.53 -18.53
CA ALA A 69 13.31 -1.02 -17.15
C ALA A 69 11.93 -0.54 -16.72
N ALA A 70 11.19 0.16 -17.58
CA ALA A 70 9.82 0.59 -17.31
C ALA A 70 8.85 -0.59 -17.15
N ALA A 71 8.99 -1.63 -17.98
CA ALA A 71 8.18 -2.85 -17.85
C ALA A 71 8.48 -3.60 -16.54
N ALA A 72 9.77 -3.72 -16.17
CA ALA A 72 10.17 -4.33 -14.89
C ALA A 72 9.63 -3.54 -13.68
N ALA A 73 9.70 -2.21 -13.72
CA ALA A 73 9.14 -1.34 -12.68
C ALA A 73 7.61 -1.48 -12.58
N ALA A 74 6.91 -1.60 -13.71
CA ALA A 74 5.46 -1.81 -13.73
C ALA A 74 5.07 -3.17 -13.13
N VAL A 75 5.78 -4.24 -13.47
CA VAL A 75 5.56 -5.58 -12.89
C VAL A 75 5.84 -5.58 -11.39
N PHE A 76 6.92 -4.93 -10.95
CA PHE A 76 7.23 -4.78 -9.52
C PHE A 76 6.14 -3.99 -8.78
N ALA A 77 5.70 -2.85 -9.33
CA ALA A 77 4.61 -2.05 -8.74
C ALA A 77 3.29 -2.81 -8.67
N LEU A 78 2.94 -3.59 -9.72
CA LEU A 78 1.77 -4.46 -9.71
C LEU A 78 1.91 -5.58 -8.68
N GLY A 79 3.10 -6.15 -8.49
CA GLY A 79 3.39 -7.15 -7.46
C GLY A 79 3.20 -6.60 -6.06
N VAL A 80 3.73 -5.41 -5.77
CA VAL A 80 3.55 -4.71 -4.49
C VAL A 80 2.07 -4.36 -4.26
N LEU A 81 1.39 -3.85 -5.28
CA LEU A 81 -0.04 -3.54 -5.21
C LEU A 81 -0.88 -4.81 -4.96
N PHE A 82 -0.59 -5.89 -5.68
CA PHE A 82 -1.25 -7.19 -5.49
C PHE A 82 -1.03 -7.73 -4.09
N GLN A 83 0.20 -7.64 -3.56
CA GLN A 83 0.50 -8.03 -2.19
C GLN A 83 -0.27 -7.18 -1.18
N HIS A 84 -0.35 -5.86 -1.40
CA HIS A 84 -1.08 -4.95 -0.52
C HIS A 84 -2.60 -5.17 -0.55
N LEU A 85 -3.17 -5.49 -1.72
CA LEU A 85 -4.59 -5.80 -1.88
C LEU A 85 -4.94 -7.22 -1.39
N ASN A 86 -3.98 -8.14 -1.36
CA ASN A 86 -4.18 -9.55 -0.96
C ASN A 86 -3.71 -9.85 0.47
N THR A 87 -3.21 -8.87 1.23
CA THR A 87 -3.06 -8.98 2.68
C THR A 87 -4.46 -9.08 3.28
N ARG A 88 -5.00 -10.31 3.31
CA ARG A 88 -6.12 -10.63 4.18
C ARG A 88 -5.62 -10.39 5.61
N PRO A 89 -6.39 -9.70 6.47
CA PRO A 89 -6.10 -9.73 7.89
C PRO A 89 -6.03 -11.23 8.25
N GLU A 90 -4.92 -11.68 8.81
CA GLU A 90 -4.85 -13.03 9.38
C GLU A 90 -5.97 -13.08 10.41
N GLU A 91 -7.00 -13.90 10.15
CA GLU A 91 -7.97 -14.24 11.17
C GLU A 91 -7.20 -15.01 12.23
N GLY A 92 -6.77 -14.28 13.28
CA GLY A 92 -6.01 -14.86 14.36
C GLY A 92 -6.83 -15.98 15.01
N LEU A 93 -6.17 -17.08 15.30
CA LEU A 93 -6.77 -18.12 16.13
C LEU A 93 -7.11 -17.53 17.49
N MET A 94 -8.29 -17.83 18.02
CA MET A 94 -8.69 -17.38 19.34
C MET A 94 -8.01 -18.25 20.40
N GLN A 95 -7.27 -17.61 21.29
CA GLN A 95 -6.73 -18.24 22.50
C GLN A 95 -7.73 -18.06 23.63
N ARG A 96 -8.07 -19.18 24.28
CA ARG A 96 -9.03 -19.22 25.38
C ARG A 96 -8.33 -19.70 26.64
N ILE A 97 -8.42 -18.93 27.71
CA ILE A 97 -7.92 -19.21 29.03
C ILE A 97 -9.11 -19.45 29.95
N ILE A 98 -9.18 -20.60 30.61
CA ILE A 98 -10.20 -20.93 31.59
C ILE A 98 -9.50 -21.10 32.94
N VAL A 99 -9.93 -20.28 33.91
CA VAL A 99 -9.38 -20.34 35.28
C VAL A 99 -10.18 -21.32 36.12
N PRO A 100 -9.55 -22.41 36.60
CA PRO A 100 -10.25 -23.36 37.47
C PRO A 100 -10.75 -22.73 38.77
N MET A 101 -11.80 -23.32 39.36
CA MET A 101 -12.33 -22.84 40.64
C MET A 101 -11.26 -22.91 41.75
N GLY A 102 -11.19 -21.82 42.54
CA GLY A 102 -10.18 -21.64 43.59
C GLY A 102 -8.79 -21.26 43.16
N GLN A 103 -8.57 -21.03 41.88
CA GLN A 103 -7.30 -20.56 41.34
C GLN A 103 -7.39 -19.13 40.80
N ARG A 104 -6.25 -18.49 40.61
CA ARG A 104 -6.10 -17.21 39.91
C ARG A 104 -4.99 -17.34 38.88
N VAL A 105 -5.13 -16.62 37.77
CA VAL A 105 -4.14 -16.59 36.69
C VAL A 105 -3.73 -15.17 36.47
N ASN A 106 -2.41 -14.95 36.41
CA ASN A 106 -1.83 -13.69 35.92
C ASN A 106 -1.21 -13.92 34.54
N LEU A 107 -1.51 -13.07 33.61
CA LEU A 107 -0.91 -13.09 32.27
C LEU A 107 -0.55 -11.68 31.82
N GLN A 108 0.50 -11.57 31.01
CA GLN A 108 0.87 -10.35 30.32
C GLN A 108 0.59 -10.50 28.83
N LEU A 109 -0.19 -9.57 28.27
CA LEU A 109 -0.52 -9.53 26.87
C LEU A 109 0.64 -8.93 26.05
N ALA A 110 0.60 -9.13 24.71
CA ALA A 110 1.65 -8.69 23.81
C ALA A 110 1.84 -7.15 23.75
N ASP A 111 0.84 -6.37 24.14
CA ASP A 111 0.90 -4.91 24.25
C ASP A 111 1.53 -4.40 25.56
N GLY A 112 1.82 -5.31 26.49
CA GLY A 112 2.34 -5.02 27.83
C GLY A 112 1.24 -4.83 28.90
N THR A 113 -0.02 -5.10 28.57
CA THR A 113 -1.14 -5.09 29.52
C THR A 113 -1.01 -6.30 30.47
N ASP A 114 -1.10 -6.06 31.76
CA ASP A 114 -1.19 -7.12 32.79
C ASP A 114 -2.65 -7.39 33.14
N VAL A 115 -3.01 -8.68 33.19
CA VAL A 115 -4.36 -9.16 33.48
C VAL A 115 -4.30 -10.18 34.60
N TRP A 116 -5.10 -9.99 35.67
CA TRP A 116 -5.30 -10.96 36.75
C TRP A 116 -6.72 -11.50 36.68
N LEU A 117 -6.86 -12.72 36.27
CA LEU A 117 -8.16 -13.41 36.19
C LEU A 117 -8.49 -14.11 37.49
N ASN A 118 -9.70 -13.91 37.96
CA ASN A 118 -10.19 -14.58 39.18
C ASN A 118 -10.76 -15.95 38.87
N SER A 119 -11.07 -16.72 39.93
CA SER A 119 -11.61 -18.07 39.89
C SER A 119 -12.86 -18.19 39.02
N GLY A 120 -12.92 -19.22 38.18
CA GLY A 120 -14.05 -19.49 37.28
C GLY A 120 -14.17 -18.58 36.07
N SER A 121 -13.21 -17.66 35.87
CA SER A 121 -13.25 -16.74 34.72
C SER A 121 -12.77 -17.42 33.43
N GLU A 122 -13.35 -16.96 32.33
CA GLU A 122 -12.94 -17.29 30.97
C GLU A 122 -12.50 -16.03 30.24
N PHE A 123 -11.31 -16.09 29.67
CA PHE A 123 -10.71 -14.97 28.95
C PHE A 123 -10.28 -15.40 27.56
N THR A 124 -10.66 -14.66 26.54
CA THR A 124 -10.36 -14.98 25.14
C THR A 124 -9.76 -13.79 24.42
N TYR A 125 -8.70 -14.02 23.64
CA TYR A 125 -8.06 -13.03 22.80
C TYR A 125 -7.50 -13.67 21.54
N SER A 126 -7.28 -12.87 20.48
CA SER A 126 -6.72 -13.35 19.21
C SER A 126 -5.21 -13.60 19.31
N THR A 127 -4.69 -14.59 18.58
CA THR A 127 -3.23 -14.78 18.39
C THR A 127 -2.61 -13.59 17.62
N THR A 128 -3.42 -12.81 16.91
CA THR A 128 -3.01 -11.56 16.27
C THR A 128 -3.16 -10.33 17.19
N PHE A 129 -3.50 -10.55 18.48
CA PHE A 129 -3.54 -9.48 19.46
C PHE A 129 -2.22 -8.71 19.46
N SER A 130 -2.30 -7.42 19.20
CA SER A 130 -1.15 -6.56 19.04
C SER A 130 -1.47 -5.13 19.49
N LYS A 131 -0.47 -4.24 19.42
CA LYS A 131 -0.69 -2.81 19.71
C LYS A 131 -1.71 -2.14 18.78
N SER A 132 -2.05 -2.72 17.64
CA SER A 132 -3.04 -2.17 16.70
C SER A 132 -4.44 -2.76 16.86
N ASP A 133 -4.57 -3.98 17.39
CA ASP A 133 -5.85 -4.63 17.69
C ASP A 133 -5.81 -5.19 19.11
N ARG A 134 -6.41 -4.45 20.05
CA ARG A 134 -6.39 -4.73 21.48
C ARG A 134 -7.76 -5.17 21.98
N ARG A 135 -8.34 -6.16 21.29
CA ARG A 135 -9.68 -6.66 21.59
C ARG A 135 -9.62 -8.01 22.31
N VAL A 136 -10.37 -8.12 23.41
CA VAL A 136 -10.45 -9.33 24.25
C VAL A 136 -11.90 -9.58 24.69
N THR A 137 -12.21 -10.79 25.13
CA THR A 137 -13.51 -11.16 25.69
C THR A 137 -13.32 -11.67 27.10
N LEU A 138 -14.21 -11.28 28.01
CA LEU A 138 -14.24 -11.75 29.41
C LEU A 138 -15.62 -12.28 29.78
N ASP A 139 -15.65 -13.46 30.39
CA ASP A 139 -16.78 -13.97 31.18
C ASP A 139 -16.24 -14.34 32.56
N GLY A 140 -16.66 -13.65 33.61
CA GLY A 140 -16.14 -13.78 34.96
C GLY A 140 -15.56 -12.47 35.50
N GLU A 141 -14.49 -12.56 36.28
CA GLU A 141 -13.88 -11.41 36.97
C GLU A 141 -12.40 -11.30 36.65
N GLY A 142 -11.96 -10.08 36.36
CA GLY A 142 -10.56 -9.77 36.08
C GLY A 142 -10.17 -8.36 36.49
N TYR A 143 -8.94 -8.25 36.99
CA TYR A 143 -8.30 -6.96 37.24
C TYR A 143 -7.32 -6.65 36.10
N PHE A 144 -7.41 -5.45 35.58
CA PHE A 144 -6.69 -5.04 34.38
C PHE A 144 -5.80 -3.82 34.68
N LYS A 145 -4.53 -3.94 34.32
CA LYS A 145 -3.61 -2.82 34.26
C LYS A 145 -3.20 -2.63 32.81
N VAL A 146 -3.96 -1.81 32.10
CA VAL A 146 -3.85 -1.66 30.65
C VAL A 146 -2.70 -0.72 30.28
N ALA A 147 -1.85 -1.15 29.35
CA ALA A 147 -0.77 -0.34 28.80
C ALA A 147 -1.32 0.92 28.10
N LYS A 148 -0.71 2.08 28.40
CA LYS A 148 -1.15 3.40 27.87
C LYS A 148 -0.91 3.49 26.35
N ASP A 149 -1.99 3.59 25.56
CA ASP A 149 -1.97 3.90 24.13
C ASP A 149 -3.24 4.62 23.73
N ALA A 150 -3.14 5.93 23.52
CA ALA A 150 -4.27 6.78 23.15
C ALA A 150 -4.74 6.59 21.69
N ARG A 151 -3.94 5.94 20.83
CA ARG A 151 -4.27 5.74 19.42
C ARG A 151 -5.00 4.44 19.14
N HIS A 152 -4.80 3.43 20.01
CA HIS A 152 -5.39 2.11 19.86
C HIS A 152 -6.10 1.74 21.16
N PRO A 153 -7.43 1.94 21.27
CA PRO A 153 -8.20 1.59 22.45
C PRO A 153 -8.09 0.10 22.78
N PHE A 154 -8.05 -0.23 24.08
CA PHE A 154 -8.20 -1.59 24.58
C PHE A 154 -9.67 -1.85 24.84
N ARG A 155 -10.23 -2.86 24.20
CA ARG A 155 -11.68 -3.16 24.27
C ARG A 155 -11.91 -4.55 24.85
N ILE A 156 -12.73 -4.61 25.90
CA ILE A 156 -13.19 -5.85 26.51
C ILE A 156 -14.66 -6.03 26.14
N GLU A 157 -14.97 -7.11 25.47
CA GLU A 157 -16.33 -7.53 25.17
C GLU A 157 -16.81 -8.48 26.28
N THR A 158 -17.98 -8.24 26.83
CA THR A 158 -18.67 -9.15 27.77
C THR A 158 -20.07 -9.47 27.23
N ALA A 159 -20.79 -10.37 27.87
CA ALA A 159 -22.16 -10.68 27.47
C ALA A 159 -23.13 -9.51 27.63
N CYS A 160 -22.84 -8.57 28.54
CA CYS A 160 -23.78 -7.52 28.95
C CYS A 160 -23.39 -6.15 28.42
N ALA A 161 -22.08 -5.86 28.33
CA ALA A 161 -21.55 -4.55 27.96
C ALA A 161 -20.17 -4.67 27.35
N ALA A 162 -19.73 -3.65 26.62
CA ALA A 162 -18.37 -3.46 26.19
C ALA A 162 -17.69 -2.39 27.03
N VAL A 163 -16.41 -2.61 27.34
CA VAL A 163 -15.56 -1.68 28.09
C VAL A 163 -14.41 -1.24 27.19
N GLU A 164 -14.20 0.07 27.09
CA GLU A 164 -13.14 0.67 26.27
C GLU A 164 -12.26 1.59 27.11
N VAL A 165 -10.95 1.40 27.04
CA VAL A 165 -9.96 2.17 27.81
C VAL A 165 -8.72 2.50 26.97
N LEU A 166 -7.97 3.55 27.36
CA LEU A 166 -6.75 4.00 26.67
C LEU A 166 -5.47 3.77 27.46
N GLY A 167 -5.57 3.25 28.69
CA GLY A 167 -4.44 3.06 29.60
C GLY A 167 -4.87 3.31 31.02
N THR A 168 -5.53 2.31 31.61
CA THR A 168 -6.41 2.42 32.77
C THR A 168 -6.18 1.24 33.68
N GLU A 169 -6.30 1.43 35.00
CA GLU A 169 -6.24 0.40 35.99
C GLU A 169 -7.62 0.24 36.62
N PHE A 170 -8.25 -0.94 36.48
CA PHE A 170 -9.64 -1.16 36.86
C PHE A 170 -9.96 -2.65 37.11
N ASP A 171 -11.00 -2.89 37.87
CA ASP A 171 -11.64 -4.19 38.07
C ASP A 171 -12.89 -4.32 37.18
N LEU A 172 -13.12 -5.52 36.64
CA LEU A 172 -14.31 -5.82 35.84
C LEU A 172 -14.82 -7.21 36.20
N ALA A 173 -16.08 -7.25 36.64
CA ALA A 173 -16.83 -8.48 36.85
C ALA A 173 -18.05 -8.50 35.93
N ALA A 174 -18.12 -9.51 35.04
CA ALA A 174 -19.23 -9.69 34.12
C ALA A 174 -19.51 -11.18 33.94
N SER A 175 -20.74 -11.59 34.19
CA SER A 175 -21.14 -12.99 34.11
C SER A 175 -22.22 -13.20 33.05
N CYS A 176 -21.92 -14.05 32.07
CA CYS A 176 -22.90 -14.47 31.07
C CYS A 176 -24.07 -15.24 31.66
N SER A 177 -23.86 -15.96 32.76
CA SER A 177 -24.87 -16.84 33.37
C SER A 177 -25.91 -16.06 34.21
N THR A 178 -25.48 -14.99 34.89
CA THR A 178 -26.37 -14.17 35.74
C THR A 178 -26.78 -12.88 35.11
N GLY A 179 -26.08 -12.43 34.04
CA GLY A 179 -26.29 -11.13 33.43
C GLY A 179 -25.71 -9.97 34.24
N ASP A 180 -24.94 -10.28 35.30
CA ASP A 180 -24.33 -9.27 36.16
C ASP A 180 -23.17 -8.58 35.46
N PHE A 181 -23.10 -7.26 35.63
CA PHE A 181 -21.99 -6.44 35.18
C PHE A 181 -21.64 -5.40 36.25
N ARG A 182 -20.38 -5.37 36.63
CA ARG A 182 -19.82 -4.37 37.55
C ARG A 182 -18.40 -4.04 37.12
N THR A 183 -18.05 -2.76 37.12
CA THR A 183 -16.67 -2.32 36.95
C THR A 183 -16.33 -1.21 37.93
N SER A 184 -15.11 -1.21 38.43
CA SER A 184 -14.61 -0.26 39.43
C SER A 184 -13.28 0.34 38.95
N LEU A 185 -13.21 1.66 38.86
CA LEU A 185 -12.07 2.36 38.29
C LEU A 185 -11.11 2.84 39.38
N VAL A 186 -9.84 2.45 39.24
CA VAL A 186 -8.72 2.88 40.13
C VAL A 186 -7.99 4.09 39.53
N GLU A 187 -7.48 3.98 38.29
CA GLU A 187 -6.72 5.05 37.63
C GLU A 187 -7.12 5.17 36.16
N GLY A 188 -7.24 6.38 35.66
CA GLY A 188 -7.52 6.68 34.26
C GLY A 188 -8.97 7.00 33.95
N SER A 189 -9.54 6.40 32.90
CA SER A 189 -10.93 6.60 32.47
C SER A 189 -11.44 5.32 31.79
N VAL A 190 -12.66 4.93 32.11
CA VAL A 190 -13.34 3.74 31.55
C VAL A 190 -14.62 4.21 30.83
N ARG A 191 -14.73 3.94 29.54
CA ARG A 191 -15.99 4.04 28.81
C ARG A 191 -16.67 2.68 28.80
N ILE A 192 -17.96 2.67 29.15
CA ILE A 192 -18.79 1.46 29.18
C ILE A 192 -19.94 1.67 28.23
N GLU A 193 -20.30 0.66 27.46
CA GLU A 193 -21.36 0.68 26.46
C GLU A 193 -22.20 -0.58 26.51
N ALA A 194 -23.52 -0.45 26.65
CA ALA A 194 -24.50 -1.53 26.66
C ALA A 194 -25.68 -1.18 25.75
N GLY A 195 -25.71 -1.73 24.53
CA GLY A 195 -26.67 -1.34 23.50
C GLY A 195 -26.56 0.15 23.17
N ASP A 196 -27.64 0.91 23.35
CA ASP A 196 -27.69 2.35 23.06
C ASP A 196 -27.27 3.24 24.26
N VAL A 197 -27.00 2.63 25.41
CA VAL A 197 -26.62 3.35 26.63
C VAL A 197 -25.12 3.29 26.85
N TRP A 198 -24.52 4.42 27.15
CA TRP A 198 -23.10 4.50 27.47
C TRP A 198 -22.83 5.46 28.64
N THR A 199 -21.71 5.23 29.32
CA THR A 199 -21.21 6.11 30.39
C THR A 199 -19.70 6.12 30.44
N VAL A 200 -19.11 7.08 31.15
CA VAL A 200 -17.68 7.19 31.40
C VAL A 200 -17.43 7.32 32.88
N LEU A 201 -16.61 6.45 33.44
CA LEU A 201 -16.21 6.48 34.84
C LEU A 201 -14.98 7.34 35.04
N LYS A 202 -14.92 7.98 36.21
CA LYS A 202 -13.77 8.65 36.78
C LYS A 202 -13.14 7.79 37.88
N PRO A 203 -11.89 8.06 38.25
CA PRO A 203 -11.23 7.37 39.36
C PRO A 203 -12.09 7.38 40.63
N ASN A 204 -12.13 6.25 41.35
CA ASN A 204 -12.93 5.97 42.51
C ASN A 204 -14.44 5.87 42.25
N GLU A 205 -14.87 5.75 41.00
CA GLU A 205 -16.25 5.42 40.65
C GLU A 205 -16.39 3.94 40.27
N SER A 206 -17.56 3.38 40.54
CA SER A 206 -17.96 2.04 40.11
C SER A 206 -19.30 2.14 39.38
N ALA A 207 -19.47 1.31 38.34
CA ALA A 207 -20.76 1.20 37.63
C ALA A 207 -21.24 -0.24 37.70
N THR A 208 -22.57 -0.39 37.92
CA THR A 208 -23.28 -1.65 37.74
C THR A 208 -24.35 -1.46 36.66
N LEU A 209 -24.60 -2.51 35.87
CA LEU A 209 -25.70 -2.51 34.91
C LEU A 209 -26.94 -3.12 35.57
N HIS A 210 -28.02 -2.39 35.61
CA HIS A 210 -29.29 -2.84 36.14
C HIS A 210 -30.43 -2.42 35.22
N ASP A 211 -31.23 -3.34 34.78
CA ASP A 211 -32.34 -3.12 33.83
C ASP A 211 -31.99 -2.26 32.62
N GLY A 212 -30.79 -2.54 32.01
CA GLY A 212 -30.27 -1.84 30.83
C GLY A 212 -29.81 -0.41 31.10
N THR A 213 -29.62 -0.01 32.36
CA THR A 213 -29.15 1.32 32.75
C THR A 213 -27.96 1.21 33.69
N PHE A 214 -26.96 2.09 33.52
CA PHE A 214 -25.79 2.13 34.41
C PHE A 214 -26.11 2.93 35.68
N VAL A 215 -25.90 2.29 36.83
CA VAL A 215 -25.92 2.92 38.13
C VAL A 215 -24.51 3.18 38.59
N ILE A 216 -24.14 4.43 38.78
CA ILE A 216 -22.81 4.86 39.20
C ILE A 216 -22.83 5.15 40.69
N SER A 217 -21.81 4.65 41.42
CA SER A 217 -21.59 4.90 42.82
C SER A 217 -20.10 5.20 43.09
N GLU A 218 -19.82 5.97 44.13
CA GLU A 218 -18.45 6.16 44.62
C GLU A 218 -17.99 4.91 45.38
N ILE A 219 -16.72 4.53 45.17
CA ILE A 219 -16.10 3.46 45.96
C ILE A 219 -15.78 4.05 47.32
N THR A 220 -16.52 3.61 48.35
CA THR A 220 -16.24 3.98 49.75
C THR A 220 -15.39 2.86 50.36
N ASP A 221 -14.24 3.23 50.94
CA ASP A 221 -13.35 2.30 51.69
C ASP A 221 -14.05 1.67 52.90
#